data_aad467c3bb2bd9d721cd0c164ccb0ebd
#
_entry.id   aad467c3bb2bd9d721cd0c164ccb0ebd
#
_cell.length_a   1.000
_cell.length_b   1.000
_cell.length_c   1.000
_cell.angle_alpha   90.00
_cell.angle_beta   90.00
_cell.angle_gamma   90.00
#
_symmetry.space_group_name_H-M   'P 1'
#
loop_
_entity.id
_entity.type
_entity.pdbx_description
1 polymer ?
#
loop_
_entity_poly.entity_id
_entity_poly.type
_entity_poly.pdbx_seq_one_letter_code
_entity_poly.pdbx_strand_id
1 'polypeptide(L)'
;MPMWKWIGNWARRLVNEMTDKAMERMVRDQYTENLFELIPVARKVGPIPLMETVMRANLGLPPARPLGSYRHFSPWDQFLFNPVHLHRFPTPEDVSVDTAVTIGRRAKKPLTIAIPIMIAAMSFGGALSKNAKIALAKGASMIGTATNTGEAGLLKEERENAAYLIGQYNRGGWLNTPDKYRQLDAIEIQLGQGAQGSTPQRTAAKNIGPEYRKTFGLAEGAPAQIHARLPGVDTKEDFVALVRKLQEETGVPVGLKIAATHFLEQEMQIALQAGVDFITVDGAEGGTHAAAPTLEDDVGLPTLFAVNRAAKYLWKQKATGHVSLIAAGGLRTPGDCLKAMAFGADAVYLGTVAVMAMVGDQAVKSMPFEPPTSLVVYNAKATEKLDVDRSARNLFRFLNATVREMELVCMSLGKTSLQDVTRSDLCTLDPFLSWATGVDVAYAAHDEQQALMKRWGRTAAALQTPPPWTTPDVTESPQVH
;
A
#
# COMPACT_ATOMS: atom_id res chain seq x y z
N MET A 1 56.13 -9.75 8.21
CA MET A 1 54.74 -9.28 8.47
C MET A 1 54.10 -9.07 7.12
N PRO A 2 52.88 -9.58 6.85
CA PRO A 2 52.25 -9.42 5.55
C PRO A 2 51.89 -7.96 5.32
N MET A 3 52.21 -7.45 4.13
CA MET A 3 52.01 -6.09 3.63
C MET A 3 50.59 -5.53 3.94
N TRP A 4 49.57 -6.39 3.96
CA TRP A 4 48.18 -6.04 4.30
C TRP A 4 47.99 -5.54 5.76
N LYS A 5 48.78 -6.04 6.72
CA LYS A 5 48.70 -5.53 8.10
C LYS A 5 49.28 -4.11 8.21
N TRP A 6 50.29 -3.81 7.42
CA TRP A 6 50.89 -2.48 7.40
C TRP A 6 49.96 -1.46 6.73
N ILE A 7 49.36 -1.81 5.58
CA ILE A 7 48.34 -0.98 4.88
C ILE A 7 47.13 -0.76 5.78
N GLY A 8 46.64 -1.79 6.46
CA GLY A 8 45.50 -1.67 7.40
C GLY A 8 45.80 -0.76 8.58
N ASN A 9 47.00 -0.84 9.14
CA ASN A 9 47.40 0.03 10.24
C ASN A 9 47.62 1.48 9.80
N TRP A 10 48.17 1.70 8.59
CA TRP A 10 48.31 3.04 8.02
C TRP A 10 46.95 3.67 7.71
N ALA A 11 46.01 2.93 7.08
CA ALA A 11 44.66 3.39 6.80
C ALA A 11 43.90 3.74 8.10
N ARG A 12 44.06 2.90 9.14
CA ARG A 12 43.46 3.16 10.46
C ARG A 12 43.99 4.43 11.11
N ARG A 13 45.31 4.66 11.03
CA ARG A 13 45.91 5.91 11.54
C ARG A 13 45.41 7.13 10.79
N LEU A 14 45.35 7.07 9.45
CA LEU A 14 44.86 8.17 8.64
C LEU A 14 43.38 8.49 8.97
N VAL A 15 42.53 7.48 9.10
CA VAL A 15 41.13 7.67 9.49
C VAL A 15 41.03 8.29 10.88
N ASN A 16 41.81 7.81 11.88
CA ASN A 16 41.81 8.37 13.22
C ASN A 16 42.28 9.84 13.21
N GLU A 17 43.38 10.17 12.52
CA GLU A 17 43.85 11.54 12.44
C GLU A 17 42.86 12.49 11.74
N MET A 18 42.15 12.01 10.70
CA MET A 18 41.12 12.78 10.03
C MET A 18 39.90 12.98 10.96
N THR A 19 39.54 11.93 11.73
CA THR A 19 38.44 12.00 12.69
C THR A 19 38.80 12.95 13.84
N ASP A 20 40.00 12.85 14.39
CA ASP A 20 40.46 13.72 15.47
C ASP A 20 40.48 15.21 15.04
N LYS A 21 41.01 15.50 13.85
CA LYS A 21 40.99 16.87 13.29
C LYS A 21 39.56 17.35 13.02
N ALA A 22 38.68 16.49 12.54
CA ALA A 22 37.26 16.84 12.31
C ALA A 22 36.55 17.15 13.67
N MET A 23 36.80 16.34 14.69
CA MET A 23 36.27 16.57 16.05
C MET A 23 36.85 17.85 16.67
N GLU A 24 38.18 18.08 16.53
CA GLU A 24 38.80 19.32 17.00
C GLU A 24 38.17 20.56 16.37
N ARG A 25 37.95 20.53 15.07
CA ARG A 25 37.25 21.61 14.34
C ARG A 25 35.84 21.79 14.80
N MET A 26 35.07 20.70 14.99
CA MET A 26 33.69 20.76 15.50
C MET A 26 33.57 21.44 16.86
N VAL A 27 34.59 21.31 17.74
CA VAL A 27 34.60 21.91 19.08
C VAL A 27 35.14 23.36 19.08
N ARG A 28 35.97 23.70 18.11
CA ARG A 28 36.77 24.93 18.13
C ARG A 28 36.31 25.98 17.12
N ASP A 29 35.83 25.56 15.95
CA ASP A 29 35.44 26.46 14.88
C ASP A 29 34.13 27.21 15.20
N GLN A 30 34.02 28.45 14.73
CA GLN A 30 32.80 29.24 14.87
C GLN A 30 31.62 28.56 14.16
N TYR A 31 30.41 28.89 14.56
CA TYR A 31 29.18 28.27 14.09
C TYR A 31 29.05 28.28 12.54
N THR A 32 29.42 29.37 11.89
CA THR A 32 29.38 29.54 10.42
C THR A 32 30.43 28.75 9.64
N GLU A 33 31.43 28.20 10.33
CA GLU A 33 32.53 27.43 9.75
C GLU A 33 32.50 25.96 10.23
N ASN A 34 31.48 25.62 11.01
CA ASN A 34 31.36 24.36 11.73
C ASN A 34 30.34 23.45 11.10
N LEU A 35 30.70 22.19 10.85
CA LEU A 35 29.77 21.18 10.31
C LEU A 35 28.51 20.98 11.18
N PHE A 36 28.55 21.33 12.46
CA PHE A 36 27.37 21.32 13.32
C PHE A 36 26.26 22.28 12.86
N GLU A 37 26.52 23.25 11.96
CA GLU A 37 25.49 24.06 11.33
C GLU A 37 24.42 23.23 10.64
N LEU A 38 24.79 22.04 10.10
CA LEU A 38 23.83 21.14 9.47
C LEU A 38 22.75 20.62 10.43
N ILE A 39 23.06 20.52 11.75
CA ILE A 39 22.10 20.02 12.74
C ILE A 39 20.94 20.99 12.92
N PRO A 40 21.13 22.30 13.24
CA PRO A 40 20.02 23.23 13.37
C PRO A 40 19.29 23.46 12.04
N VAL A 41 19.99 23.42 10.90
CA VAL A 41 19.33 23.50 9.59
C VAL A 41 18.43 22.29 9.36
N ALA A 42 18.94 21.08 9.59
CA ALA A 42 18.14 19.87 9.48
C ALA A 42 16.98 19.86 10.50
N ARG A 43 17.19 20.38 11.72
CA ARG A 43 16.14 20.49 12.74
C ARG A 43 15.07 21.52 12.36
N LYS A 44 15.46 22.64 11.75
CA LYS A 44 14.55 23.73 11.34
C LYS A 44 13.73 23.35 10.12
N VAL A 45 14.37 22.80 9.10
CA VAL A 45 13.76 22.47 7.80
C VAL A 45 13.24 21.02 7.77
N GLY A 46 13.87 20.12 8.53
CA GLY A 46 13.73 18.69 8.45
C GLY A 46 14.77 18.05 7.49
N PRO A 47 15.33 16.88 7.82
CA PRO A 47 16.37 16.27 7.00
C PRO A 47 15.88 15.87 5.61
N ILE A 48 14.65 15.36 5.49
CA ILE A 48 14.06 14.94 4.21
C ILE A 48 13.72 16.15 3.34
N PRO A 49 12.97 17.18 3.81
CA PRO A 49 12.74 18.40 3.04
C PRO A 49 14.02 19.13 2.64
N LEU A 50 15.06 19.12 3.49
CA LEU A 50 16.35 19.72 3.15
C LEU A 50 17.00 19.01 1.96
N MET A 51 17.07 17.67 2.01
CA MET A 51 17.62 16.87 0.92
C MET A 51 16.82 17.05 -0.38
N GLU A 52 15.51 17.02 -0.30
CA GLU A 52 14.62 17.20 -1.46
C GLU A 52 14.72 18.62 -2.05
N THR A 53 14.97 19.63 -1.21
CA THR A 53 15.21 21.02 -1.68
C THR A 53 16.48 21.06 -2.54
N VAL A 54 17.56 20.43 -2.07
CA VAL A 54 18.82 20.33 -2.85
C VAL A 54 18.60 19.55 -4.15
N MET A 55 17.84 18.45 -4.10
CA MET A 55 17.50 17.67 -5.30
C MET A 55 16.70 18.51 -6.32
N ARG A 56 15.68 19.26 -5.87
CA ARG A 56 14.90 20.16 -6.75
C ARG A 56 15.78 21.23 -7.38
N ALA A 57 16.69 21.82 -6.60
CA ALA A 57 17.61 22.84 -7.11
C ALA A 57 18.57 22.29 -8.17
N ASN A 58 19.07 21.07 -7.98
CA ASN A 58 20.00 20.43 -8.93
C ASN A 58 19.30 19.89 -10.19
N LEU A 59 18.10 19.35 -10.05
CA LEU A 59 17.39 18.69 -11.16
C LEU A 59 16.56 19.67 -12.00
N GLY A 60 16.08 20.76 -11.40
CA GLY A 60 15.07 21.65 -12.02
C GLY A 60 13.73 20.93 -12.27
N LEU A 61 13.52 19.78 -11.67
CA LEU A 61 12.36 18.91 -11.82
C LEU A 61 11.95 18.34 -10.44
N PRO A 62 10.68 17.91 -10.26
CA PRO A 62 10.30 17.17 -9.07
C PRO A 62 11.16 15.93 -8.88
N PRO A 63 11.76 15.69 -7.70
CA PRO A 63 12.45 14.44 -7.42
C PRO A 63 11.46 13.27 -7.42
N ALA A 64 11.91 12.12 -7.86
CA ALA A 64 11.15 10.89 -7.79
C ALA A 64 11.49 10.19 -6.47
N ARG A 65 10.52 10.09 -5.54
CA ARG A 65 10.69 9.40 -4.27
C ARG A 65 10.02 8.02 -4.32
N PRO A 66 10.73 6.94 -4.02
CA PRO A 66 10.14 5.61 -3.95
C PRO A 66 9.54 5.34 -2.56
N LEU A 67 8.71 4.30 -2.47
CA LEU A 67 8.14 3.71 -1.26
C LEU A 67 7.00 4.49 -0.61
N GLY A 68 6.63 5.67 -1.10
CA GLY A 68 5.52 6.46 -0.59
C GLY A 68 5.90 7.42 0.54
N SER A 69 4.90 7.97 1.23
CA SER A 69 5.09 8.91 2.31
C SER A 69 5.83 8.29 3.51
N TYR A 70 6.72 9.08 4.12
CA TYR A 70 7.31 8.75 5.41
C TYR A 70 6.39 9.16 6.59
N ARG A 71 5.32 9.89 6.33
CA ARG A 71 4.34 10.32 7.34
C ARG A 71 3.43 9.16 7.71
N HIS A 72 3.04 9.11 8.97
CA HIS A 72 2.08 8.14 9.50
C HIS A 72 0.75 8.86 9.72
N PHE A 73 -0.15 8.80 8.73
CA PHE A 73 -1.44 9.47 8.79
C PHE A 73 -2.50 8.64 9.53
N SER A 74 -2.43 7.31 9.41
CA SER A 74 -3.36 6.40 10.06
C SER A 74 -2.86 6.05 11.46
N PRO A 75 -3.58 6.45 12.51
CA PRO A 75 -3.17 6.23 13.89
C PRO A 75 -3.54 4.81 14.37
N TRP A 76 -3.03 3.78 13.68
CA TRP A 76 -3.27 2.37 14.03
C TRP A 76 -2.82 2.01 15.44
N ASP A 77 -1.79 2.65 15.97
CA ASP A 77 -1.24 2.49 17.31
C ASP A 77 -2.15 3.02 18.43
N GLN A 78 -3.16 3.84 18.10
CA GLN A 78 -4.17 4.32 19.03
C GLN A 78 -5.34 3.35 19.25
N PHE A 79 -5.32 2.19 18.60
CA PHE A 79 -6.31 1.14 18.77
C PHE A 79 -5.70 -0.12 19.36
N LEU A 80 -6.38 -0.71 20.32
CA LEU A 80 -5.98 -1.95 21.00
C LEU A 80 -7.09 -2.98 20.88
N PHE A 81 -6.72 -4.27 20.78
CA PHE A 81 -7.66 -5.37 20.86
C PHE A 81 -8.05 -5.67 22.32
N ASN A 82 -9.31 -6.01 22.55
CA ASN A 82 -9.87 -6.31 23.87
C ASN A 82 -9.86 -7.82 24.14
N PRO A 83 -8.89 -8.39 24.86
CA PRO A 83 -8.86 -9.81 25.17
C PRO A 83 -10.03 -10.17 26.11
N VAL A 84 -10.48 -11.41 26.02
CA VAL A 84 -11.59 -11.95 26.82
C VAL A 84 -11.11 -12.99 27.81
N HIS A 85 -11.84 -13.16 28.93
CA HIS A 85 -11.50 -14.11 29.99
C HIS A 85 -12.74 -14.85 30.52
N LEU A 86 -13.61 -14.16 31.29
CA LEU A 86 -14.82 -14.74 31.89
C LEU A 86 -16.11 -14.30 31.23
N HIS A 87 -16.16 -13.08 30.69
CA HIS A 87 -17.31 -12.56 29.97
C HIS A 87 -17.58 -13.38 28.69
N ARG A 88 -16.52 -13.72 27.99
CA ARG A 88 -16.41 -14.68 26.88
C ARG A 88 -15.08 -15.40 27.06
N PHE A 89 -15.02 -16.69 26.80
CA PHE A 89 -13.76 -17.44 26.94
C PHE A 89 -12.87 -17.27 25.72
N PRO A 90 -11.55 -17.23 25.88
CA PRO A 90 -10.63 -17.30 24.75
C PRO A 90 -10.78 -18.64 24.03
N THR A 91 -10.39 -18.65 22.74
CA THR A 91 -10.41 -19.89 21.94
C THR A 91 -9.33 -20.84 22.45
N PRO A 92 -9.63 -22.12 22.72
CA PRO A 92 -8.66 -23.11 23.13
C PRO A 92 -7.57 -23.36 22.09
N GLU A 93 -6.40 -23.80 22.55
CA GLU A 93 -5.21 -24.02 21.72
C GLU A 93 -5.33 -25.15 20.70
N ASP A 94 -6.28 -26.07 20.86
CA ASP A 94 -6.59 -27.18 19.97
C ASP A 94 -7.59 -26.80 18.87
N VAL A 95 -8.16 -25.61 18.92
CA VAL A 95 -9.07 -25.08 17.92
C VAL A 95 -8.31 -24.24 16.89
N SER A 96 -8.35 -24.68 15.64
CA SER A 96 -7.74 -23.91 14.54
C SER A 96 -8.54 -22.65 14.22
N VAL A 97 -7.83 -21.56 13.94
CA VAL A 97 -8.42 -20.31 13.44
C VAL A 97 -8.52 -20.38 11.91
N ASP A 98 -9.71 -20.11 11.38
CA ASP A 98 -9.90 -19.97 9.93
C ASP A 98 -9.28 -18.65 9.45
N THR A 99 -8.35 -18.75 8.49
CA THR A 99 -7.64 -17.62 7.89
C THR A 99 -8.05 -17.39 6.44
N ALA A 100 -8.82 -18.31 5.84
CA ALA A 100 -9.16 -18.24 4.43
C ALA A 100 -10.13 -17.09 4.13
N VAL A 101 -10.02 -16.54 2.93
CA VAL A 101 -10.94 -15.54 2.42
C VAL A 101 -11.28 -15.77 0.96
N THR A 102 -12.53 -15.54 0.59
CA THR A 102 -12.98 -15.63 -0.80
C THR A 102 -13.29 -14.23 -1.32
N ILE A 103 -12.55 -13.80 -2.32
CA ILE A 103 -12.74 -12.55 -3.04
C ILE A 103 -13.70 -12.76 -4.20
N GLY A 104 -14.67 -11.86 -4.34
CA GLY A 104 -15.65 -11.93 -5.41
C GLY A 104 -16.56 -13.16 -5.32
N ARG A 105 -17.18 -13.41 -4.17
CA ARG A 105 -18.05 -14.57 -3.89
C ARG A 105 -19.18 -14.77 -4.91
N ARG A 106 -19.57 -13.72 -5.66
CA ARG A 106 -20.62 -13.75 -6.68
C ARG A 106 -20.09 -14.01 -8.10
N ALA A 107 -18.79 -13.96 -8.31
CA ALA A 107 -18.18 -14.26 -9.59
C ALA A 107 -18.40 -15.75 -9.96
N LYS A 108 -18.42 -16.07 -11.25
CA LYS A 108 -18.54 -17.48 -11.71
C LYS A 108 -17.37 -18.36 -11.22
N LYS A 109 -16.19 -17.74 -11.05
CA LYS A 109 -14.96 -18.38 -10.57
C LYS A 109 -14.38 -17.52 -9.44
N PRO A 110 -14.93 -17.57 -8.23
CA PRO A 110 -14.44 -16.77 -7.12
C PRO A 110 -12.98 -17.13 -6.78
N LEU A 111 -12.23 -16.15 -6.27
CA LEU A 111 -10.83 -16.34 -5.86
C LEU A 111 -10.77 -16.61 -4.35
N THR A 112 -10.45 -17.85 -3.97
CA THR A 112 -10.23 -18.21 -2.57
C THR A 112 -8.74 -18.33 -2.28
N ILE A 113 -8.26 -17.56 -1.29
CA ILE A 113 -6.88 -17.53 -0.82
C ILE A 113 -6.80 -18.01 0.62
N ALA A 114 -5.68 -18.67 0.98
CA ALA A 114 -5.52 -19.31 2.28
C ALA A 114 -5.33 -18.31 3.44
N ILE A 115 -4.89 -17.10 3.17
CA ILE A 115 -4.66 -16.05 4.16
C ILE A 115 -5.21 -14.71 3.65
N PRO A 116 -5.69 -13.81 4.53
CA PRO A 116 -6.30 -12.54 4.12
C PRO A 116 -5.28 -11.46 3.72
N ILE A 117 -4.03 -11.85 3.44
CA ILE A 117 -2.96 -10.96 3.04
C ILE A 117 -2.52 -11.32 1.62
N MET A 118 -2.58 -10.35 0.72
CA MET A 118 -2.13 -10.47 -0.66
C MET A 118 -0.92 -9.56 -0.93
N ILE A 119 -0.15 -9.86 -1.97
CA ILE A 119 0.95 -9.00 -2.40
C ILE A 119 0.39 -7.85 -3.25
N ALA A 120 0.71 -6.62 -2.82
CA ALA A 120 0.25 -5.41 -3.49
C ALA A 120 0.73 -5.30 -4.93
N ALA A 121 0.01 -4.53 -5.73
CA ALA A 121 0.32 -4.22 -7.11
C ALA A 121 1.67 -3.49 -7.24
N MET A 122 2.66 -4.17 -7.80
CA MET A 122 4.01 -3.64 -8.05
C MET A 122 4.47 -4.07 -9.44
N SER A 123 4.54 -3.10 -10.37
CA SER A 123 4.77 -3.36 -11.79
C SER A 123 6.18 -3.89 -12.10
N PHE A 124 6.26 -4.92 -12.94
CA PHE A 124 7.53 -5.23 -13.63
C PHE A 124 7.95 -4.04 -14.50
N GLY A 125 9.23 -3.69 -14.49
CA GLY A 125 9.77 -2.65 -15.35
C GLY A 125 9.47 -1.21 -14.87
N GLY A 126 8.31 -0.95 -14.31
CA GLY A 126 8.00 0.32 -13.66
C GLY A 126 8.61 0.42 -12.27
N ALA A 127 8.42 -0.62 -11.46
CA ALA A 127 8.88 -0.68 -10.07
C ALA A 127 9.96 -1.73 -9.87
N LEU A 128 9.65 -2.99 -10.17
CA LEU A 128 10.45 -4.13 -9.77
C LEU A 128 11.13 -4.82 -10.96
N SER A 129 12.26 -5.45 -10.69
CA SER A 129 12.96 -6.34 -11.59
C SER A 129 12.17 -7.64 -11.80
N LYS A 130 12.47 -8.36 -12.88
CA LYS A 130 11.91 -9.69 -13.15
C LYS A 130 12.16 -10.67 -12.00
N ASN A 131 13.39 -10.73 -11.49
CA ASN A 131 13.75 -11.61 -10.37
C ASN A 131 12.91 -11.33 -9.13
N ALA A 132 12.67 -10.06 -8.82
CA ALA A 132 11.81 -9.67 -7.71
C ALA A 132 10.35 -10.11 -7.92
N LYS A 133 9.80 -9.95 -9.13
CA LYS A 133 8.43 -10.41 -9.46
C LYS A 133 8.29 -11.93 -9.35
N ILE A 134 9.27 -12.69 -9.83
CA ILE A 134 9.30 -14.16 -9.67
C ILE A 134 9.36 -14.56 -8.19
N ALA A 135 10.19 -13.88 -7.39
CA ALA A 135 10.31 -14.17 -5.96
C ALA A 135 9.00 -13.89 -5.21
N LEU A 136 8.31 -12.78 -5.53
CA LEU A 136 6.99 -12.45 -4.97
C LEU A 136 5.95 -13.52 -5.33
N ALA A 137 5.88 -13.91 -6.61
CA ALA A 137 4.95 -14.93 -7.10
C ALA A 137 5.18 -16.29 -6.41
N LYS A 138 6.42 -16.75 -6.35
CA LYS A 138 6.79 -17.99 -5.65
C LYS A 138 6.44 -17.94 -4.17
N GLY A 139 6.81 -16.88 -3.46
CA GLY A 139 6.56 -16.73 -2.03
C GLY A 139 5.07 -16.66 -1.69
N ALA A 140 4.28 -15.94 -2.49
CA ALA A 140 2.82 -15.89 -2.38
C ALA A 140 2.19 -17.28 -2.64
N SER A 141 2.66 -17.99 -3.66
CA SER A 141 2.19 -19.34 -4.01
C SER A 141 2.47 -20.36 -2.89
N MET A 142 3.62 -20.26 -2.23
CA MET A 142 3.98 -21.18 -1.13
C MET A 142 3.00 -21.11 0.05
N ILE A 143 2.35 -19.98 0.28
CA ILE A 143 1.37 -19.81 1.36
C ILE A 143 -0.08 -19.82 0.84
N GLY A 144 -0.29 -19.96 -0.46
CA GLY A 144 -1.62 -20.02 -1.05
C GLY A 144 -2.34 -18.68 -1.13
N THR A 145 -1.61 -17.56 -1.31
CA THR A 145 -2.18 -16.24 -1.53
C THR A 145 -1.89 -15.69 -2.92
N ALA A 146 -2.48 -14.54 -3.25
CA ALA A 146 -2.34 -13.90 -4.55
C ALA A 146 -1.20 -12.87 -4.60
N THR A 147 -0.58 -12.77 -5.78
CA THR A 147 0.24 -11.63 -6.18
C THR A 147 -0.47 -10.79 -7.24
N ASN A 148 0.04 -9.56 -7.49
CA ASN A 148 -0.58 -8.62 -8.42
C ASN A 148 0.45 -8.09 -9.43
N THR A 149 0.05 -7.97 -10.70
CA THR A 149 0.93 -7.49 -11.78
C THR A 149 1.37 -6.05 -11.60
N GLY A 150 0.54 -5.22 -10.97
CA GLY A 150 0.64 -3.77 -11.04
C GLY A 150 0.30 -3.23 -12.44
N GLU A 151 0.49 -1.93 -12.65
CA GLU A 151 0.32 -1.29 -13.97
C GLU A 151 1.47 -1.71 -14.91
N ALA A 152 1.36 -2.90 -15.49
CA ALA A 152 2.38 -3.53 -16.32
C ALA A 152 1.75 -4.34 -17.45
N GLY A 153 2.56 -4.86 -18.35
CA GLY A 153 2.20 -5.98 -19.22
C GLY A 153 2.24 -7.31 -18.44
N LEU A 154 1.71 -8.37 -19.02
CA LEU A 154 1.75 -9.70 -18.40
C LEU A 154 3.16 -10.30 -18.55
N LEU A 155 3.89 -10.38 -17.42
CA LEU A 155 5.18 -11.06 -17.36
C LEU A 155 4.95 -12.58 -17.28
N LYS A 156 5.43 -13.31 -18.28
CA LYS A 156 5.24 -14.76 -18.41
C LYS A 156 5.72 -15.51 -17.17
N GLU A 157 6.92 -15.20 -16.71
CA GLU A 157 7.55 -15.87 -15.57
C GLU A 157 6.83 -15.58 -14.25
N GLU A 158 6.23 -14.39 -14.10
CA GLU A 158 5.37 -14.11 -12.94
C GLU A 158 4.12 -14.99 -12.97
N ARG A 159 3.43 -15.09 -14.13
CA ARG A 159 2.24 -15.92 -14.28
C ARG A 159 2.55 -17.41 -14.01
N GLU A 160 3.66 -17.91 -14.52
CA GLU A 160 4.07 -19.32 -14.37
C GLU A 160 4.40 -19.70 -12.92
N ASN A 161 4.82 -18.73 -12.10
CA ASN A 161 5.19 -18.95 -10.69
C ASN A 161 4.09 -18.54 -9.69
N ALA A 162 3.01 -17.90 -10.15
CA ALA A 162 1.90 -17.48 -9.30
C ALA A 162 0.80 -18.56 -9.27
N ALA A 163 0.46 -19.08 -8.07
CA ALA A 163 -0.75 -19.89 -7.88
C ALA A 163 -1.99 -19.06 -8.21
N TYR A 164 -2.02 -17.81 -7.73
CA TYR A 164 -3.07 -16.84 -8.03
C TYR A 164 -2.45 -15.51 -8.46
N LEU A 165 -2.83 -15.01 -9.63
CA LEU A 165 -2.36 -13.75 -10.19
C LEU A 165 -3.53 -12.80 -10.44
N ILE A 166 -3.57 -11.70 -9.69
CA ILE A 166 -4.47 -10.58 -9.95
C ILE A 166 -3.77 -9.67 -10.97
N GLY A 167 -4.45 -9.32 -12.05
CA GLY A 167 -3.89 -8.43 -13.06
C GLY A 167 -4.59 -7.08 -13.08
N GLN A 168 -3.82 -6.00 -13.22
CA GLN A 168 -4.40 -4.67 -13.37
C GLN A 168 -4.76 -4.39 -14.82
N TYR A 169 -6.08 -4.26 -15.10
CA TYR A 169 -6.56 -3.60 -16.28
C TYR A 169 -6.21 -2.12 -16.14
N ASN A 170 -5.19 -1.66 -16.88
CA ASN A 170 -4.43 -0.48 -16.50
C ASN A 170 -4.51 0.65 -17.51
N ARG A 171 -4.17 1.85 -17.05
CA ARG A 171 -4.20 3.09 -17.83
C ARG A 171 -3.14 3.16 -18.93
N GLY A 172 -2.13 2.29 -18.90
CA GLY A 172 -1.16 2.12 -20.00
C GLY A 172 -1.65 1.21 -21.13
N GLY A 173 -2.74 0.45 -20.90
CA GLY A 173 -3.31 -0.46 -21.89
C GLY A 173 -2.55 -1.78 -22.08
N TRP A 174 -1.47 -2.00 -21.36
CA TRP A 174 -0.51 -3.10 -21.63
C TRP A 174 -1.02 -4.49 -21.29
N LEU A 175 -2.04 -4.60 -20.42
CA LEU A 175 -2.66 -5.86 -20.03
C LEU A 175 -4.10 -5.98 -20.55
N ASN A 176 -4.60 -4.96 -21.24
CA ASN A 176 -6.03 -4.76 -21.55
C ASN A 176 -6.53 -5.56 -22.77
N THR A 177 -5.82 -6.61 -23.18
CA THR A 177 -6.20 -7.46 -24.33
C THR A 177 -6.68 -8.84 -23.87
N PRO A 178 -7.63 -9.48 -24.61
CA PRO A 178 -8.23 -10.76 -24.21
C PRO A 178 -7.23 -11.90 -23.99
N ASP A 179 -6.18 -11.97 -24.79
CA ASP A 179 -5.12 -12.96 -24.70
C ASP A 179 -4.35 -12.85 -23.38
N LYS A 180 -4.31 -11.67 -22.74
CA LYS A 180 -3.63 -11.41 -21.47
C LYS A 180 -4.58 -11.54 -20.29
N TYR A 181 -5.71 -10.79 -20.27
CA TYR A 181 -6.55 -10.78 -19.08
C TYR A 181 -7.30 -12.10 -18.83
N ARG A 182 -7.48 -12.97 -19.85
CA ARG A 182 -8.03 -14.32 -19.66
C ARG A 182 -7.10 -15.31 -18.94
N GLN A 183 -5.84 -14.93 -18.73
CA GLN A 183 -4.87 -15.72 -17.97
C GLN A 183 -4.86 -15.41 -16.47
N LEU A 184 -5.71 -14.47 -16.02
CA LEU A 184 -5.72 -13.97 -14.65
C LEU A 184 -6.74 -14.71 -13.79
N ASP A 185 -6.51 -14.71 -12.47
CA ASP A 185 -7.42 -15.29 -11.49
C ASP A 185 -8.37 -14.23 -10.89
N ALA A 186 -8.05 -12.94 -11.03
CA ALA A 186 -8.93 -11.80 -10.82
C ALA A 186 -8.42 -10.60 -11.63
N ILE A 187 -9.33 -9.68 -11.95
CA ILE A 187 -9.01 -8.45 -12.70
C ILE A 187 -9.28 -7.25 -11.81
N GLU A 188 -8.28 -6.41 -11.61
CA GLU A 188 -8.38 -5.16 -10.86
C GLU A 188 -8.30 -3.98 -11.84
N ILE A 189 -9.42 -3.27 -12.06
CA ILE A 189 -9.44 -2.08 -12.92
C ILE A 189 -8.77 -0.94 -12.14
N GLN A 190 -7.63 -0.46 -12.63
CA GLN A 190 -6.81 0.54 -11.96
C GLN A 190 -7.14 1.94 -12.45
N LEU A 191 -7.78 2.76 -11.60
CA LEU A 191 -8.05 4.17 -11.86
C LEU A 191 -7.12 5.11 -11.10
N GLY A 192 -6.60 4.68 -9.96
CA GLY A 192 -5.67 5.43 -9.13
C GLY A 192 -5.18 4.64 -7.93
N GLN A 193 -4.19 5.19 -7.22
CA GLN A 193 -3.63 4.61 -5.99
C GLN A 193 -3.07 5.71 -5.09
N GLY A 194 -2.80 5.40 -3.78
CA GLY A 194 -2.51 6.37 -2.73
C GLY A 194 -1.45 7.41 -3.10
N ALA A 195 -0.20 7.00 -3.24
CA ALA A 195 0.92 7.91 -3.48
C ALA A 195 0.96 8.56 -4.89
N GLN A 196 0.01 8.25 -5.74
CA GLN A 196 0.00 8.68 -7.14
C GLN A 196 -1.28 9.42 -7.53
N GLY A 197 -2.38 9.17 -6.83
CA GLY A 197 -3.70 9.58 -7.29
C GLY A 197 -4.01 8.98 -8.67
N SER A 198 -4.50 9.81 -9.58
CA SER A 198 -4.72 9.47 -11.00
C SER A 198 -3.75 10.19 -11.94
N THR A 199 -2.59 10.67 -11.44
CA THR A 199 -1.63 11.40 -12.28
C THR A 199 -1.06 10.54 -13.39
N PRO A 200 -0.79 11.11 -14.59
CA PRO A 200 -0.11 10.41 -15.65
C PRO A 200 1.37 10.22 -15.31
N GLN A 201 1.96 9.14 -15.87
CA GLN A 201 3.39 8.88 -15.73
C GLN A 201 4.00 8.50 -17.08
N ARG A 202 5.28 8.83 -17.28
CA ARG A 202 6.00 8.51 -18.50
C ARG A 202 7.40 7.97 -18.19
N THR A 203 7.68 6.78 -18.70
CA THR A 203 9.04 6.21 -18.71
C THR A 203 9.68 6.48 -20.05
N ALA A 204 10.79 7.22 -20.06
CA ALA A 204 11.50 7.56 -21.29
C ALA A 204 12.07 6.29 -21.97
N ALA A 205 12.07 6.25 -23.30
CA ALA A 205 12.52 5.11 -24.09
C ALA A 205 13.93 4.61 -23.74
N LYS A 206 14.82 5.52 -23.36
CA LYS A 206 16.21 5.19 -22.92
C LYS A 206 16.28 4.35 -21.65
N ASN A 207 15.23 4.36 -20.83
CA ASN A 207 15.13 3.61 -19.58
C ASN A 207 14.40 2.27 -19.74
N ILE A 208 13.98 1.92 -20.98
CA ILE A 208 13.20 0.74 -21.30
C ILE A 208 14.10 -0.29 -21.97
N GLY A 209 14.40 -1.37 -21.23
CA GLY A 209 15.17 -2.49 -21.78
C GLY A 209 14.36 -3.39 -22.72
N PRO A 210 15.03 -4.31 -23.45
CA PRO A 210 14.36 -5.18 -24.44
C PRO A 210 13.22 -6.02 -23.86
N GLU A 211 13.39 -6.59 -22.69
CA GLU A 211 12.38 -7.43 -22.03
C GLU A 211 11.16 -6.62 -21.58
N TYR A 212 11.39 -5.43 -21.03
CA TYR A 212 10.30 -4.48 -20.71
C TYR A 212 9.50 -4.18 -21.97
N ARG A 213 10.19 -3.79 -23.06
CA ARG A 213 9.59 -3.46 -24.35
C ARG A 213 8.72 -4.60 -24.86
N LYS A 214 9.25 -5.83 -24.84
CA LYS A 214 8.54 -7.04 -25.26
C LYS A 214 7.28 -7.30 -24.42
N THR A 215 7.41 -7.25 -23.08
CA THR A 215 6.32 -7.52 -22.15
C THR A 215 5.18 -6.50 -22.28
N PHE A 216 5.53 -5.25 -22.53
CA PHE A 216 4.57 -4.15 -22.68
C PHE A 216 4.06 -3.98 -24.13
N GLY A 217 4.62 -4.69 -25.10
CA GLY A 217 4.25 -4.57 -26.50
C GLY A 217 4.59 -3.20 -27.11
N LEU A 218 5.70 -2.58 -26.68
CA LEU A 218 6.10 -1.25 -27.13
C LEU A 218 6.96 -1.31 -28.40
N ALA A 219 6.69 -0.42 -29.36
CA ALA A 219 7.53 -0.22 -30.53
C ALA A 219 8.93 0.26 -30.15
N GLU A 220 9.92 0.02 -31.03
CA GLU A 220 11.30 0.50 -30.82
C GLU A 220 11.31 2.03 -30.69
N GLY A 221 12.08 2.54 -29.72
CA GLY A 221 12.17 3.98 -29.43
C GLY A 221 10.93 4.60 -28.77
N ALA A 222 9.82 3.85 -28.58
CA ALA A 222 8.63 4.35 -27.93
C ALA A 222 8.82 4.43 -26.39
N PRO A 223 8.30 5.50 -25.71
CA PRO A 223 8.21 5.56 -24.26
C PRO A 223 7.06 4.68 -23.75
N ALA A 224 7.06 4.33 -22.47
CA ALA A 224 5.89 3.78 -21.79
C ALA A 224 5.09 4.92 -21.14
N GLN A 225 3.78 4.97 -21.42
CA GLN A 225 2.91 6.03 -20.95
C GLN A 225 1.75 5.45 -20.14
N ILE A 226 1.62 5.88 -18.88
CA ILE A 226 0.41 5.72 -18.07
C ILE A 226 -0.41 7.00 -18.27
N HIS A 227 -1.62 6.85 -18.77
CA HIS A 227 -2.52 7.99 -19.01
C HIS A 227 -3.20 8.44 -17.71
N ALA A 228 -3.72 9.67 -17.66
CA ALA A 228 -4.50 10.15 -16.51
C ALA A 228 -5.85 9.41 -16.40
N ARG A 229 -6.42 9.03 -17.56
CA ARG A 229 -7.68 8.27 -17.65
C ARG A 229 -7.44 6.88 -18.21
N LEU A 230 -8.31 5.95 -17.87
CA LEU A 230 -8.31 4.63 -18.46
C LEU A 230 -8.75 4.73 -19.93
N PRO A 231 -7.96 4.27 -20.92
CA PRO A 231 -8.34 4.33 -22.32
C PRO A 231 -9.67 3.62 -22.60
N GLY A 232 -10.59 4.31 -23.30
CA GLY A 232 -11.91 3.79 -23.62
C GLY A 232 -12.94 3.89 -22.49
N VAL A 233 -12.62 4.65 -21.42
CA VAL A 233 -13.55 4.94 -20.30
C VAL A 233 -13.58 6.46 -20.11
N ASP A 234 -14.50 7.11 -20.79
CA ASP A 234 -14.71 8.56 -20.72
C ASP A 234 -15.96 8.93 -19.91
N THR A 235 -16.89 7.97 -19.75
CA THR A 235 -18.13 8.12 -19.01
C THR A 235 -18.30 7.02 -17.94
N LYS A 236 -19.27 7.19 -17.03
CA LYS A 236 -19.64 6.16 -16.06
C LYS A 236 -20.21 4.93 -16.74
N GLU A 237 -20.94 5.14 -17.81
CA GLU A 237 -21.57 4.10 -18.65
C GLU A 237 -20.50 3.22 -19.31
N ASP A 238 -19.40 3.81 -19.79
CA ASP A 238 -18.26 3.07 -20.34
C ASP A 238 -17.63 2.18 -19.28
N PHE A 239 -17.49 2.68 -18.04
CA PHE A 239 -16.98 1.89 -16.93
C PHE A 239 -17.90 0.70 -16.61
N VAL A 240 -19.22 0.92 -16.55
CA VAL A 240 -20.22 -0.15 -16.33
C VAL A 240 -20.13 -1.19 -17.46
N ALA A 241 -20.05 -0.76 -18.71
CA ALA A 241 -19.90 -1.66 -19.85
C ALA A 241 -18.60 -2.47 -19.79
N LEU A 242 -17.48 -1.85 -19.39
CA LEU A 242 -16.20 -2.52 -19.24
C LEU A 242 -16.26 -3.62 -18.17
N VAL A 243 -16.80 -3.32 -16.98
CA VAL A 243 -16.93 -4.30 -15.88
C VAL A 243 -17.70 -5.53 -16.36
N ARG A 244 -18.89 -5.32 -16.96
CA ARG A 244 -19.75 -6.40 -17.48
C ARG A 244 -19.01 -7.24 -18.53
N LYS A 245 -18.37 -6.59 -19.49
CA LYS A 245 -17.57 -7.26 -20.54
C LYS A 245 -16.52 -8.18 -19.92
N LEU A 246 -15.73 -7.68 -18.96
CA LEU A 246 -14.66 -8.46 -18.34
C LEU A 246 -15.22 -9.65 -17.54
N GLN A 247 -16.33 -9.47 -16.80
CA GLN A 247 -17.02 -10.54 -16.06
C GLN A 247 -17.57 -11.62 -17.00
N GLU A 248 -18.18 -11.22 -18.12
CA GLU A 248 -18.73 -12.15 -19.13
C GLU A 248 -17.64 -12.95 -19.83
N GLU A 249 -16.55 -12.29 -20.22
CA GLU A 249 -15.46 -12.90 -21.00
C GLU A 249 -14.56 -13.82 -20.16
N THR A 250 -14.47 -13.63 -18.85
CA THR A 250 -13.50 -14.35 -18.01
C THR A 250 -14.15 -15.21 -16.93
N GLY A 251 -15.22 -14.70 -16.32
CA GLY A 251 -15.90 -15.32 -15.18
C GLY A 251 -15.14 -15.19 -13.86
N VAL A 252 -13.94 -14.60 -13.83
CA VAL A 252 -13.18 -14.32 -12.61
C VAL A 252 -13.68 -13.05 -11.93
N PRO A 253 -13.34 -12.80 -10.65
CA PRO A 253 -13.70 -11.54 -9.98
C PRO A 253 -13.14 -10.33 -10.72
N VAL A 254 -13.99 -9.33 -10.95
CA VAL A 254 -13.62 -8.04 -11.54
C VAL A 254 -13.87 -6.95 -10.51
N GLY A 255 -12.83 -6.26 -10.13
CA GLY A 255 -12.87 -5.21 -9.12
C GLY A 255 -12.29 -3.88 -9.59
N LEU A 256 -12.38 -2.91 -8.70
CA LEU A 256 -11.90 -1.55 -8.88
C LEU A 256 -10.81 -1.25 -7.87
N LYS A 257 -9.71 -0.60 -8.30
CA LYS A 257 -8.74 0.03 -7.39
C LYS A 257 -8.75 1.54 -7.57
N ILE A 258 -8.89 2.26 -6.46
CA ILE A 258 -8.88 3.73 -6.40
C ILE A 258 -7.98 4.24 -5.27
N ALA A 259 -7.42 5.44 -5.47
CA ALA A 259 -6.89 6.22 -4.35
C ALA A 259 -8.05 6.64 -3.45
N ALA A 260 -7.85 6.58 -2.14
CA ALA A 260 -8.85 7.05 -1.19
C ALA A 260 -9.02 8.58 -1.32
N THR A 261 -10.25 9.01 -1.57
CA THR A 261 -10.60 10.42 -1.77
C THR A 261 -11.74 10.85 -0.85
N HIS A 262 -11.95 12.16 -0.73
CA HIS A 262 -13.11 12.68 0.00
C HIS A 262 -14.45 12.28 -0.67
N PHE A 263 -14.42 11.97 -1.97
CA PHE A 263 -15.59 11.53 -2.78
C PHE A 263 -15.75 10.00 -2.80
N LEU A 264 -15.16 9.28 -1.84
CA LEU A 264 -15.08 7.82 -1.80
C LEU A 264 -16.44 7.15 -1.99
N GLU A 265 -17.51 7.63 -1.33
CA GLU A 265 -18.83 7.04 -1.39
C GLU A 265 -19.48 7.21 -2.78
N GLN A 266 -19.21 8.34 -3.46
CA GLN A 266 -19.68 8.58 -4.83
C GLN A 266 -18.96 7.66 -5.83
N GLU A 267 -17.66 7.46 -5.68
CA GLU A 267 -16.89 6.50 -6.47
C GLU A 267 -17.40 5.06 -6.26
N MET A 268 -17.60 4.68 -5.00
CA MET A 268 -18.14 3.37 -4.65
C MET A 268 -19.56 3.16 -5.16
N GLN A 269 -20.39 4.20 -5.21
CA GLN A 269 -21.74 4.11 -5.77
C GLN A 269 -21.70 3.68 -7.24
N ILE A 270 -20.80 4.28 -8.02
CA ILE A 270 -20.62 3.92 -9.45
C ILE A 270 -20.12 2.49 -9.58
N ALA A 271 -19.16 2.10 -8.73
CA ALA A 271 -18.62 0.74 -8.71
C ALA A 271 -19.72 -0.30 -8.39
N LEU A 272 -20.59 -0.03 -7.40
CA LEU A 272 -21.71 -0.91 -7.07
C LEU A 272 -22.76 -0.99 -8.20
N GLN A 273 -23.04 0.13 -8.88
CA GLN A 273 -23.91 0.15 -10.06
C GLN A 273 -23.32 -0.65 -11.24
N ALA A 274 -22.00 -0.63 -11.38
CA ALA A 274 -21.29 -1.44 -12.39
C ALA A 274 -21.32 -2.94 -12.04
N GLY A 275 -21.55 -3.30 -10.78
CA GLY A 275 -21.60 -4.68 -10.31
C GLY A 275 -20.21 -5.28 -10.09
N VAL A 276 -19.24 -4.49 -9.62
CA VAL A 276 -17.90 -5.00 -9.30
C VAL A 276 -17.97 -6.05 -8.18
N ASP A 277 -17.04 -7.00 -8.23
CA ASP A 277 -16.97 -8.10 -7.27
C ASP A 277 -16.12 -7.73 -6.04
N PHE A 278 -15.18 -6.79 -6.20
CA PHE A 278 -14.35 -6.26 -5.10
C PHE A 278 -13.95 -4.80 -5.33
N ILE A 279 -13.62 -4.12 -4.24
CA ILE A 279 -13.12 -2.74 -4.28
C ILE A 279 -11.84 -2.68 -3.44
N THR A 280 -10.75 -2.25 -4.06
CA THR A 280 -9.49 -1.95 -3.37
C THR A 280 -9.41 -0.44 -3.10
N VAL A 281 -9.38 -0.07 -1.83
CA VAL A 281 -9.20 1.30 -1.38
C VAL A 281 -7.76 1.47 -0.94
N ASP A 282 -7.02 2.34 -1.65
CA ASP A 282 -5.60 2.60 -1.39
C ASP A 282 -5.45 3.97 -0.71
N GLY A 283 -5.09 3.96 0.57
CA GLY A 283 -4.97 5.18 1.38
C GLY A 283 -3.74 6.01 1.05
N ALA A 284 -3.66 7.20 1.65
CA ALA A 284 -2.59 8.18 1.44
C ALA A 284 -1.18 7.62 1.76
N GLU A 285 -1.08 6.63 2.64
CA GLU A 285 0.17 5.94 2.97
C GLU A 285 0.60 4.90 1.92
N GLY A 286 -0.21 4.70 0.87
CA GLY A 286 0.12 3.80 -0.22
C GLY A 286 1.44 4.18 -0.89
N GLY A 287 2.29 3.17 -1.14
CA GLY A 287 3.57 3.38 -1.80
C GLY A 287 3.47 3.40 -3.31
N THR A 288 4.53 3.90 -3.93
CA THR A 288 4.76 3.81 -5.38
C THR A 288 6.24 3.56 -5.66
N HIS A 289 6.60 3.25 -6.91
CA HIS A 289 8.01 3.13 -7.27
C HIS A 289 8.72 4.49 -7.32
N ALA A 290 8.02 5.53 -7.77
CA ALA A 290 8.50 6.90 -7.80
C ALA A 290 7.33 7.86 -8.07
N ALA A 291 7.13 8.81 -7.16
CA ALA A 291 6.24 9.94 -7.35
C ALA A 291 6.88 11.23 -6.85
N ALA A 292 6.29 12.37 -7.21
CA ALA A 292 6.69 13.63 -6.61
C ALA A 292 6.31 13.62 -5.11
N PRO A 293 7.19 14.11 -4.21
CA PRO A 293 6.93 14.09 -2.77
C PRO A 293 5.57 14.66 -2.35
N THR A 294 5.12 15.73 -3.01
CA THR A 294 3.79 16.34 -2.75
C THR A 294 2.64 15.37 -3.01
N LEU A 295 2.74 14.51 -4.04
CA LEU A 295 1.70 13.49 -4.29
C LEU A 295 1.68 12.41 -3.21
N GLU A 296 2.83 12.10 -2.62
CA GLU A 296 2.93 11.12 -1.55
C GLU A 296 2.50 11.68 -0.19
N ASP A 297 2.81 12.95 0.08
CA ASP A 297 2.66 13.54 1.41
C ASP A 297 1.36 14.33 1.62
N ASP A 298 0.71 14.80 0.54
CA ASP A 298 -0.36 15.79 0.64
C ASP A 298 -1.63 15.40 -0.16
N VAL A 299 -1.72 14.15 -0.67
CA VAL A 299 -2.85 13.71 -1.50
C VAL A 299 -3.45 12.42 -0.96
N GLY A 300 -4.78 12.37 -0.89
CA GLY A 300 -5.54 11.19 -0.49
C GLY A 300 -6.09 11.26 0.94
N LEU A 301 -6.80 10.21 1.35
CA LEU A 301 -7.28 10.01 2.71
C LEU A 301 -6.42 8.97 3.43
N PRO A 302 -6.17 9.13 4.75
CA PRO A 302 -5.52 8.10 5.53
C PRO A 302 -6.25 6.76 5.46
N THR A 303 -5.50 5.67 5.36
CA THR A 303 -6.03 4.31 5.11
C THR A 303 -7.08 3.90 6.14
N LEU A 304 -6.85 4.16 7.41
CA LEU A 304 -7.81 3.84 8.48
C LEU A 304 -9.18 4.47 8.23
N PHE A 305 -9.23 5.77 7.94
CA PHE A 305 -10.49 6.47 7.70
C PHE A 305 -11.13 6.06 6.38
N ALA A 306 -10.33 5.80 5.37
CA ALA A 306 -10.79 5.32 4.06
C ALA A 306 -11.49 3.96 4.19
N VAL A 307 -10.84 2.98 4.84
CA VAL A 307 -11.41 1.65 5.08
C VAL A 307 -12.67 1.73 5.93
N ASN A 308 -12.65 2.50 7.03
CA ASN A 308 -13.82 2.68 7.89
C ASN A 308 -15.03 3.30 7.13
N ARG A 309 -14.79 4.31 6.27
CA ARG A 309 -15.83 4.93 5.45
C ARG A 309 -16.35 3.94 4.39
N ALA A 310 -15.45 3.25 3.69
CA ALA A 310 -15.81 2.25 2.69
C ALA A 310 -16.68 1.13 3.28
N ALA A 311 -16.26 0.55 4.40
CA ALA A 311 -17.02 -0.51 5.08
C ALA A 311 -18.41 -0.02 5.55
N LYS A 312 -18.48 1.17 6.15
CA LYS A 312 -19.79 1.79 6.52
C LYS A 312 -20.68 2.00 5.31
N TYR A 313 -20.11 2.41 4.18
CA TYR A 313 -20.88 2.60 2.94
C TYR A 313 -21.39 1.28 2.39
N LEU A 314 -20.56 0.23 2.30
CA LEU A 314 -20.98 -1.11 1.86
C LEU A 314 -22.11 -1.65 2.76
N TRP A 315 -21.98 -1.49 4.07
CA TRP A 315 -23.03 -1.90 5.01
C TRP A 315 -24.35 -1.15 4.75
N LYS A 316 -24.30 0.19 4.59
CA LYS A 316 -25.47 1.02 4.28
C LYS A 316 -26.14 0.61 2.97
N GLN A 317 -25.37 0.21 1.97
CA GLN A 317 -25.87 -0.26 0.66
C GLN A 317 -26.25 -1.75 0.67
N LYS A 318 -26.17 -2.45 1.81
CA LYS A 318 -26.39 -3.90 1.93
C LYS A 318 -25.48 -4.73 0.99
N ALA A 319 -24.29 -4.23 0.71
CA ALA A 319 -23.31 -4.85 -0.18
C ALA A 319 -22.21 -5.63 0.58
N THR A 320 -22.16 -5.52 1.91
CA THR A 320 -21.22 -6.31 2.75
C THR A 320 -21.42 -7.81 2.51
N GLY A 321 -20.32 -8.54 2.31
CA GLY A 321 -20.33 -9.97 1.97
C GLY A 321 -20.70 -10.29 0.51
N HIS A 322 -21.18 -9.30 -0.25
CA HIS A 322 -21.41 -9.41 -1.71
C HIS A 322 -20.29 -8.81 -2.52
N VAL A 323 -19.74 -7.69 -2.07
CA VAL A 323 -18.56 -7.02 -2.65
C VAL A 323 -17.46 -7.07 -1.63
N SER A 324 -16.32 -7.63 -1.99
CA SER A 324 -15.17 -7.73 -1.09
C SER A 324 -14.44 -6.39 -0.98
N LEU A 325 -14.14 -5.95 0.24
CA LEU A 325 -13.34 -4.75 0.49
C LEU A 325 -11.88 -5.12 0.76
N ILE A 326 -10.97 -4.58 -0.03
CA ILE A 326 -9.54 -4.79 0.12
C ILE A 326 -8.91 -3.48 0.59
N ALA A 327 -8.18 -3.53 1.70
CA ALA A 327 -7.43 -2.38 2.21
C ALA A 327 -5.99 -2.38 1.68
N ALA A 328 -5.54 -1.22 1.20
CA ALA A 328 -4.16 -0.96 0.80
C ALA A 328 -3.69 0.38 1.35
N GLY A 329 -2.38 0.52 1.54
CA GLY A 329 -1.76 1.78 1.99
C GLY A 329 -1.16 1.71 3.39
N GLY A 330 0.17 1.61 3.49
CA GLY A 330 0.92 1.81 4.73
C GLY A 330 0.73 0.79 5.84
N LEU A 331 0.15 -0.37 5.57
CA LEU A 331 0.04 -1.46 6.54
C LEU A 331 1.41 -2.11 6.75
N ARG A 332 1.86 -2.24 8.01
CA ARG A 332 3.24 -2.60 8.36
C ARG A 332 3.36 -3.82 9.25
N THR A 333 2.41 -4.00 10.18
CA THR A 333 2.45 -5.01 11.22
C THR A 333 1.27 -5.97 11.13
N PRO A 334 1.35 -7.15 11.76
CA PRO A 334 0.19 -8.05 11.89
C PRO A 334 -1.03 -7.34 12.53
N GLY A 335 -0.75 -6.49 13.54
CA GLY A 335 -1.78 -5.69 14.20
C GLY A 335 -2.46 -4.69 13.26
N ASP A 336 -1.71 -4.00 12.38
CA ASP A 336 -2.31 -3.09 11.40
C ASP A 336 -3.23 -3.86 10.44
N CYS A 337 -2.78 -5.03 9.95
CA CYS A 337 -3.57 -5.89 9.06
C CYS A 337 -4.88 -6.33 9.73
N LEU A 338 -4.80 -6.84 10.94
CA LEU A 338 -5.99 -7.32 11.66
C LEU A 338 -6.93 -6.17 12.06
N LYS A 339 -6.40 -4.98 12.38
CA LYS A 339 -7.22 -3.77 12.61
C LYS A 339 -7.93 -3.33 11.34
N ALA A 340 -7.26 -3.34 10.18
CA ALA A 340 -7.92 -3.04 8.91
C ALA A 340 -9.08 -4.00 8.64
N MET A 341 -8.92 -5.31 8.94
CA MET A 341 -10.01 -6.29 8.89
C MET A 341 -11.10 -5.99 9.91
N ALA A 342 -10.75 -5.66 11.16
CA ALA A 342 -11.70 -5.26 12.19
C ALA A 342 -12.55 -4.04 11.77
N PHE A 343 -11.97 -3.12 10.97
CA PHE A 343 -12.70 -2.00 10.37
C PHE A 343 -13.54 -2.38 9.13
N GLY A 344 -13.49 -3.64 8.69
CA GLY A 344 -14.37 -4.21 7.68
C GLY A 344 -13.73 -4.54 6.35
N ALA A 345 -12.40 -4.56 6.25
CA ALA A 345 -11.72 -5.12 5.09
C ALA A 345 -11.80 -6.66 5.13
N ASP A 346 -12.11 -7.30 4.00
CA ASP A 346 -12.06 -8.76 3.85
C ASP A 346 -10.63 -9.26 3.69
N ALA A 347 -9.78 -8.45 3.05
CA ALA A 347 -8.36 -8.74 2.84
C ALA A 347 -7.52 -7.45 2.79
N VAL A 348 -6.21 -7.62 2.86
CA VAL A 348 -5.26 -6.49 2.81
C VAL A 348 -4.18 -6.74 1.77
N TYR A 349 -3.61 -5.65 1.22
CA TYR A 349 -2.43 -5.67 0.37
C TYR A 349 -1.20 -5.20 1.14
N LEU A 350 -0.11 -5.97 1.05
CA LEU A 350 1.22 -5.58 1.54
C LEU A 350 2.18 -5.33 0.38
N GLY A 351 2.79 -4.15 0.33
CA GLY A 351 3.79 -3.75 -0.67
C GLY A 351 5.20 -3.67 -0.08
N THR A 352 5.56 -2.52 0.46
CA THR A 352 6.91 -2.19 0.96
C THR A 352 7.45 -3.23 1.94
N VAL A 353 6.65 -3.65 2.93
CA VAL A 353 7.09 -4.63 3.94
C VAL A 353 7.33 -6.02 3.34
N ALA A 354 6.55 -6.42 2.33
CA ALA A 354 6.78 -7.67 1.60
C ALA A 354 8.10 -7.64 0.83
N VAL A 355 8.41 -6.51 0.17
CA VAL A 355 9.70 -6.30 -0.51
C VAL A 355 10.85 -6.32 0.50
N MET A 356 10.71 -5.64 1.64
CA MET A 356 11.73 -5.63 2.69
C MET A 356 11.96 -7.01 3.28
N ALA A 357 10.91 -7.82 3.48
CA ALA A 357 11.02 -9.20 3.94
C ALA A 357 11.83 -10.08 2.97
N MET A 358 11.66 -9.87 1.66
CA MET A 358 12.42 -10.61 0.65
C MET A 358 13.92 -10.34 0.69
N VAL A 359 14.33 -9.10 0.94
CA VAL A 359 15.73 -8.67 0.76
C VAL A 359 16.48 -8.49 2.07
N GLY A 360 15.82 -8.46 3.22
CA GLY A 360 16.40 -8.05 4.50
C GLY A 360 17.70 -8.77 4.85
N ASP A 361 17.75 -10.09 4.70
CA ASP A 361 18.95 -10.91 4.97
C ASP A 361 19.94 -10.95 3.80
N GLN A 362 19.64 -10.30 2.69
CA GLN A 362 20.50 -10.18 1.51
C GLN A 362 21.06 -8.76 1.32
N ALA A 363 20.71 -7.81 2.20
CA ALA A 363 21.10 -6.41 2.12
C ALA A 363 22.60 -6.20 1.93
N VAL A 364 23.43 -7.04 2.54
CA VAL A 364 24.89 -7.05 2.40
C VAL A 364 25.39 -7.23 0.95
N LYS A 365 24.56 -7.78 0.05
CA LYS A 365 24.91 -7.95 -1.36
C LYS A 365 24.93 -6.63 -2.14
N SER A 366 24.28 -5.59 -1.64
CA SER A 366 24.25 -4.24 -2.24
C SER A 366 25.04 -3.23 -1.43
N MET A 367 24.99 -3.30 -0.10
CA MET A 367 25.71 -2.40 0.79
C MET A 367 27.22 -2.60 0.73
N PRO A 368 28.04 -1.58 1.04
CA PRO A 368 27.66 -0.22 1.47
C PRO A 368 27.38 0.76 0.32
N PHE A 369 27.59 0.37 -0.95
CA PHE A 369 27.60 1.29 -2.09
C PHE A 369 26.21 1.57 -2.67
N GLU A 370 25.27 0.65 -2.48
CA GLU A 370 23.89 0.76 -2.97
C GLU A 370 22.88 0.40 -1.85
N PRO A 371 21.70 1.01 -1.82
CA PRO A 371 20.67 0.64 -0.84
C PRO A 371 20.15 -0.79 -1.08
N PRO A 372 19.59 -1.48 -0.06
CA PRO A 372 19.03 -2.83 -0.23
C PRO A 372 17.97 -2.95 -1.33
N THR A 373 17.21 -1.88 -1.58
CA THR A 373 16.21 -1.81 -2.65
C THR A 373 16.81 -1.96 -4.06
N SER A 374 18.11 -1.71 -4.24
CA SER A 374 18.80 -1.94 -5.52
C SER A 374 18.85 -3.41 -5.95
N LEU A 375 18.57 -4.34 -5.03
CA LEU A 375 18.40 -5.77 -5.35
C LEU A 375 17.09 -6.06 -6.10
N VAL A 376 16.08 -5.21 -5.97
CA VAL A 376 14.70 -5.48 -6.45
C VAL A 376 14.17 -4.45 -7.43
N VAL A 377 14.64 -3.20 -7.38
CA VAL A 377 14.16 -2.13 -8.27
C VAL A 377 14.63 -2.36 -9.69
N TYR A 378 13.73 -2.17 -10.67
CA TYR A 378 14.05 -2.32 -12.09
C TYR A 378 15.25 -1.45 -12.50
N ASN A 379 16.17 -2.03 -13.30
CA ASN A 379 17.42 -1.40 -13.75
C ASN A 379 18.39 -0.94 -12.66
N ALA A 380 18.18 -1.33 -11.40
CA ALA A 380 19.16 -1.05 -10.35
C ALA A 380 20.39 -1.97 -10.48
N LYS A 381 21.54 -1.50 -9.98
CA LYS A 381 22.84 -2.12 -10.20
C LYS A 381 23.05 -3.50 -9.55
N ALA A 382 22.22 -3.84 -8.55
CA ALA A 382 22.40 -5.07 -7.80
C ALA A 382 21.32 -6.15 -8.09
N THR A 383 20.41 -5.94 -9.05
CA THR A 383 19.29 -6.84 -9.34
C THR A 383 19.71 -8.28 -9.65
N GLU A 384 20.83 -8.47 -10.33
CA GLU A 384 21.36 -9.80 -10.67
C GLU A 384 21.91 -10.57 -9.43
N LYS A 385 22.14 -9.88 -8.32
CA LYS A 385 22.63 -10.49 -7.07
C LYS A 385 21.48 -11.06 -6.21
N LEU A 386 20.22 -10.77 -6.56
CA LEU A 386 19.08 -11.28 -5.81
C LEU A 386 18.98 -12.80 -5.94
N ASP A 387 18.99 -13.50 -4.82
CA ASP A 387 18.64 -14.91 -4.74
C ASP A 387 17.13 -15.04 -4.68
N VAL A 388 16.53 -15.43 -5.79
CA VAL A 388 15.07 -15.52 -5.99
C VAL A 388 14.43 -16.52 -5.04
N ASP A 389 15.03 -17.71 -4.89
CA ASP A 389 14.44 -18.77 -4.06
C ASP A 389 14.57 -18.47 -2.56
N ARG A 390 15.66 -17.86 -2.15
CA ARG A 390 15.85 -17.33 -0.78
C ARG A 390 14.83 -16.23 -0.49
N SER A 391 14.65 -15.30 -1.40
CA SER A 391 13.66 -14.22 -1.29
C SER A 391 12.23 -14.76 -1.18
N ALA A 392 11.88 -15.76 -1.98
CA ALA A 392 10.58 -16.41 -1.92
C ALA A 392 10.34 -17.09 -0.56
N ARG A 393 11.34 -17.85 -0.05
CA ARG A 393 11.26 -18.46 1.29
C ARG A 393 11.14 -17.43 2.41
N ASN A 394 11.85 -16.30 2.31
CA ASN A 394 11.77 -15.24 3.30
C ASN A 394 10.39 -14.58 3.30
N LEU A 395 9.82 -14.32 2.13
CA LEU A 395 8.46 -13.81 2.00
C LEU A 395 7.44 -14.79 2.60
N PHE A 396 7.53 -16.06 2.25
CA PHE A 396 6.66 -17.11 2.83
C PHE A 396 6.73 -17.11 4.37
N ARG A 397 7.95 -17.11 4.93
CA ARG A 397 8.15 -17.11 6.40
C ARG A 397 7.58 -15.87 7.05
N PHE A 398 7.77 -14.70 6.42
CA PHE A 398 7.23 -13.44 6.89
C PHE A 398 5.69 -13.46 6.92
N LEU A 399 5.06 -13.88 5.82
CA LEU A 399 3.60 -13.96 5.74
C LEU A 399 3.03 -14.99 6.72
N ASN A 400 3.67 -16.15 6.84
CA ASN A 400 3.27 -17.19 7.78
C ASN A 400 3.36 -16.70 9.24
N ALA A 401 4.47 -16.05 9.62
CA ALA A 401 4.63 -15.48 10.95
C ALA A 401 3.59 -14.38 11.23
N THR A 402 3.35 -13.49 10.26
CA THR A 402 2.35 -12.44 10.34
C THR A 402 0.94 -12.99 10.64
N VAL A 403 0.54 -14.03 9.90
CA VAL A 403 -0.79 -14.65 10.11
C VAL A 403 -0.85 -15.37 11.45
N ARG A 404 0.22 -16.05 11.87
CA ARG A 404 0.28 -16.68 13.20
C ARG A 404 0.07 -15.69 14.34
N GLU A 405 0.65 -14.50 14.25
CA GLU A 405 0.40 -13.45 15.24
C GLU A 405 -1.06 -12.96 15.21
N MET A 406 -1.68 -12.86 14.03
CA MET A 406 -3.09 -12.52 13.87
C MET A 406 -4.00 -13.61 14.47
N GLU A 407 -3.68 -14.89 14.29
CA GLU A 407 -4.38 -16.03 14.90
C GLU A 407 -4.33 -15.95 16.42
N LEU A 408 -3.16 -15.67 17.03
CA LEU A 408 -3.02 -15.52 18.48
C LEU A 408 -3.91 -14.39 19.04
N VAL A 409 -3.99 -13.26 18.35
CA VAL A 409 -4.92 -12.19 18.73
C VAL A 409 -6.36 -12.67 18.59
N CYS A 410 -6.74 -13.29 17.48
CA CYS A 410 -8.09 -13.84 17.24
C CYS A 410 -8.50 -14.82 18.36
N MET A 411 -7.62 -15.72 18.77
CA MET A 411 -7.84 -16.66 19.88
C MET A 411 -8.04 -15.92 21.21
N SER A 412 -7.25 -14.88 21.49
CA SER A 412 -7.40 -14.06 22.69
C SER A 412 -8.73 -13.31 22.75
N LEU A 413 -9.36 -13.10 21.60
CA LEU A 413 -10.71 -12.52 21.47
C LEU A 413 -11.83 -13.57 21.58
N GLY A 414 -11.52 -14.86 21.75
CA GLY A 414 -12.48 -15.95 21.80
C GLY A 414 -13.16 -16.19 20.42
N LYS A 415 -12.40 -16.04 19.34
CA LYS A 415 -12.89 -16.20 17.96
C LYS A 415 -12.11 -17.28 17.22
N THR A 416 -12.76 -17.87 16.20
CA THR A 416 -12.24 -19.00 15.42
C THR A 416 -12.05 -18.66 13.93
N SER A 417 -12.29 -17.40 13.53
CA SER A 417 -12.03 -16.92 12.18
C SER A 417 -11.52 -15.48 12.23
N LEU A 418 -10.50 -15.16 11.42
CA LEU A 418 -10.01 -13.78 11.27
C LEU A 418 -11.10 -12.85 10.70
N GLN A 419 -12.03 -13.40 9.91
CA GLN A 419 -13.16 -12.65 9.34
C GLN A 419 -14.20 -12.23 10.41
N ASP A 420 -14.18 -12.85 11.58
CA ASP A 420 -15.10 -12.52 12.68
C ASP A 420 -14.59 -11.37 13.56
N VAL A 421 -13.33 -10.95 13.37
CA VAL A 421 -12.75 -9.83 14.12
C VAL A 421 -13.35 -8.52 13.61
N THR A 422 -13.96 -7.76 14.53
CA THR A 422 -14.74 -6.56 14.21
C THR A 422 -14.35 -5.37 15.06
N ARG A 423 -14.89 -4.22 14.76
CA ARG A 423 -14.69 -2.99 15.56
C ARG A 423 -15.08 -3.14 17.03
N SER A 424 -16.03 -4.02 17.35
CA SER A 424 -16.41 -4.29 18.74
C SER A 424 -15.33 -5.01 19.57
N ASP A 425 -14.32 -5.54 18.90
CA ASP A 425 -13.16 -6.16 19.54
C ASP A 425 -12.03 -5.17 19.80
N LEU A 426 -12.23 -3.89 19.45
CA LEU A 426 -11.26 -2.81 19.62
C LEU A 426 -11.69 -1.81 20.70
N CYS A 427 -10.72 -1.18 21.34
CA CYS A 427 -10.88 0.10 22.01
C CYS A 427 -9.85 1.10 21.48
N THR A 428 -10.12 2.39 21.68
CA THR A 428 -9.20 3.46 21.29
C THR A 428 -8.77 4.30 22.46
N LEU A 429 -7.53 4.81 22.42
CA LEU A 429 -6.98 5.71 23.41
C LEU A 429 -7.39 7.18 23.18
N ASP A 430 -7.93 7.48 22.00
CA ASP A 430 -8.24 8.84 21.56
C ASP A 430 -9.77 9.04 21.42
N PRO A 431 -10.37 10.02 22.13
CA PRO A 431 -11.80 10.29 22.04
C PRO A 431 -12.28 10.77 20.68
N PHE A 432 -11.42 11.49 19.91
CA PHE A 432 -11.75 11.90 18.55
C PHE A 432 -11.82 10.69 17.61
N LEU A 433 -10.90 9.74 17.76
CA LEU A 433 -10.92 8.51 16.99
C LEU A 433 -12.14 7.66 17.34
N SER A 434 -12.55 7.63 18.62
CA SER A 434 -13.80 6.99 19.02
C SER A 434 -15.00 7.60 18.28
N TRP A 435 -15.13 8.91 18.27
CA TRP A 435 -16.20 9.61 17.55
C TRP A 435 -16.14 9.33 16.04
N ALA A 436 -14.96 9.40 15.42
CA ALA A 436 -14.78 9.23 13.97
C ALA A 436 -15.08 7.79 13.50
N THR A 437 -14.70 6.80 14.32
CA THR A 437 -14.74 5.39 13.93
C THR A 437 -15.92 4.62 14.53
N GLY A 438 -16.40 5.05 15.70
CA GLY A 438 -17.41 4.33 16.49
C GLY A 438 -16.82 3.19 17.31
N VAL A 439 -15.49 3.19 17.54
CA VAL A 439 -14.81 2.28 18.46
C VAL A 439 -14.84 2.88 19.87
N ASP A 440 -15.10 2.07 20.88
CA ASP A 440 -15.20 2.51 22.28
C ASP A 440 -13.85 3.02 22.83
N VAL A 441 -13.88 4.02 23.73
CA VAL A 441 -12.66 4.49 24.40
C VAL A 441 -12.23 3.50 25.49
N ALA A 442 -10.91 3.38 25.68
CA ALA A 442 -10.33 2.41 26.62
C ALA A 442 -10.55 2.78 28.11
N TYR A 443 -10.89 4.03 28.41
CA TYR A 443 -10.96 4.57 29.78
C TYR A 443 -12.40 4.82 30.29
N ALA A 444 -13.41 4.38 29.55
CA ALA A 444 -14.82 4.48 29.96
C ALA A 444 -15.55 3.17 29.63
N ALA A 445 -16.41 2.73 30.53
CA ALA A 445 -17.32 1.61 30.24
C ALA A 445 -18.28 1.95 29.11
N HIS A 446 -18.77 0.94 28.38
CA HIS A 446 -19.62 1.12 27.21
C HIS A 446 -20.84 2.02 27.48
N ASP A 447 -21.52 1.86 28.62
CA ASP A 447 -22.70 2.66 28.99
C ASP A 447 -22.34 4.13 29.24
N GLU A 448 -21.21 4.39 29.89
CA GLU A 448 -20.69 5.75 30.12
C GLU A 448 -20.32 6.41 28.80
N GLN A 449 -19.72 5.66 27.87
CA GLN A 449 -19.39 6.16 26.58
C GLN A 449 -20.63 6.54 25.75
N GLN A 450 -21.67 5.73 25.76
CA GLN A 450 -22.94 6.07 25.11
C GLN A 450 -23.48 7.41 25.61
N ALA A 451 -23.39 7.66 26.92
CA ALA A 451 -23.78 8.94 27.51
C ALA A 451 -22.89 10.10 27.03
N LEU A 452 -21.58 9.91 27.00
CA LEU A 452 -20.58 10.88 26.48
C LEU A 452 -20.82 11.20 25.00
N MET A 453 -21.02 10.19 24.16
CA MET A 453 -21.27 10.37 22.72
C MET A 453 -22.58 11.13 22.46
N LYS A 454 -23.63 10.84 23.20
CA LYS A 454 -24.89 11.62 23.14
C LYS A 454 -24.67 13.08 23.54
N ARG A 455 -23.84 13.33 24.54
CA ARG A 455 -23.50 14.68 25.00
C ARG A 455 -22.67 15.42 23.95
N TRP A 456 -21.66 14.77 23.36
CA TRP A 456 -20.82 15.35 22.31
C TRP A 456 -21.59 15.56 21.00
N GLY A 457 -22.42 14.61 20.60
CA GLY A 457 -23.28 14.77 19.42
C GLY A 457 -24.23 15.97 19.51
N ARG A 458 -24.78 16.25 20.70
CA ARG A 458 -25.57 17.47 20.95
C ARG A 458 -24.72 18.73 20.88
N THR A 459 -23.50 18.71 21.40
CA THR A 459 -22.57 19.83 21.33
C THR A 459 -22.09 20.09 19.89
N ALA A 460 -21.77 19.02 19.15
CA ALA A 460 -21.37 19.11 17.74
C ALA A 460 -22.54 19.60 16.86
N ALA A 461 -23.78 19.16 17.12
CA ALA A 461 -24.96 19.67 16.41
C ALA A 461 -25.24 21.16 16.72
N ALA A 462 -24.94 21.60 17.95
CA ALA A 462 -25.06 23.01 18.31
C ALA A 462 -23.96 23.88 17.71
N LEU A 463 -22.79 23.30 17.35
CA LEU A 463 -21.68 23.96 16.64
C LEU A 463 -21.84 23.91 15.12
N GLN A 464 -22.77 23.12 14.59
CA GLN A 464 -23.10 23.06 13.16
C GLN A 464 -24.12 24.11 12.74
N THR A 465 -23.95 25.37 13.16
CA THR A 465 -24.37 26.47 12.30
C THR A 465 -23.39 26.50 11.13
N PRO A 466 -23.84 26.32 9.88
CA PRO A 466 -22.92 26.38 8.74
C PRO A 466 -22.20 27.72 8.77
N PRO A 467 -20.87 27.72 8.56
CA PRO A 467 -20.14 28.97 8.44
C PRO A 467 -20.73 29.80 7.28
N PRO A 468 -20.69 31.14 7.34
CA PRO A 468 -21.34 32.01 6.36
C PRO A 468 -20.79 31.94 4.92
N TRP A 469 -19.83 31.06 4.66
CA TRP A 469 -19.25 30.80 3.32
C TRP A 469 -19.66 29.43 2.75
N THR A 470 -20.90 29.02 2.94
CA THR A 470 -21.41 27.90 2.13
C THR A 470 -21.43 28.33 0.68
N THR A 471 -20.73 27.56 -0.14
CA THR A 471 -20.54 27.72 -1.57
C THR A 471 -21.80 28.17 -2.29
N PRO A 472 -21.68 29.12 -3.27
CA PRO A 472 -22.78 29.43 -4.16
C PRO A 472 -23.26 28.16 -4.87
N ASP A 473 -24.55 28.03 -5.02
CA ASP A 473 -25.23 26.97 -5.77
C ASP A 473 -24.57 26.83 -7.15
N VAL A 474 -23.83 25.75 -7.37
CA VAL A 474 -23.21 25.46 -8.68
C VAL A 474 -24.29 24.82 -9.55
N THR A 475 -25.31 25.57 -9.91
CA THR A 475 -26.33 25.20 -10.89
C THR A 475 -26.11 25.82 -12.27
N GLU A 476 -25.04 26.57 -12.47
CA GLU A 476 -24.70 27.08 -13.81
C GLU A 476 -23.37 26.53 -14.32
N SER A 477 -23.45 25.61 -15.28
CA SER A 477 -22.31 25.17 -16.08
C SER A 477 -21.76 26.35 -16.88
N PRO A 478 -20.46 26.67 -16.85
CA PRO A 478 -19.90 27.64 -17.77
C PRO A 478 -19.99 27.06 -19.20
N GLN A 479 -20.71 27.72 -20.06
CA GLN A 479 -20.57 27.49 -21.50
C GLN A 479 -19.15 27.86 -21.91
N VAL A 480 -18.39 26.87 -22.37
CA VAL A 480 -17.07 27.08 -22.97
C VAL A 480 -17.29 27.59 -24.39
N HIS A 481 -16.87 28.82 -24.65
CA HIS A 481 -16.64 29.35 -25.98
C HIS A 481 -15.28 28.91 -26.50
#